data_3be506f70bb2e8f2c854a7e0ecf56638
#
_entry.id   3be506f70bb2e8f2c854a7e0ecf56638
#
_cell.length_a   1.000
_cell.length_b   1.000
_cell.length_c   1.000
_cell.angle_alpha   90.00
_cell.angle_beta   90.00
_cell.angle_gamma   90.00
#
_symmetry.space_group_name_H-M   'P 1'
#
loop_
_entity.id
_entity.type
_entity.pdbx_description
1 polymer ?
#
loop_
_entity_poly.entity_id
_entity_poly.type
_entity_poly.pdbx_seq_one_letter_code
_entity_poly.pdbx_strand_id
1 'polypeptide(L)'
;MKMIRNILSTSLLLTGIALFSCGNSNKNNELTETEEAMKVEAPAFNADSAYHYIEQQVAFGPRVPNTEAHRKCGDYLAAQLEKFGAKVYNQEMEVTAYDGMVLKARNIIGAYLPESKKRVLLCAHWDSRPYADNDKDEKNYHTPIDGANDGGSGVGVLLEIARQ
;
A
#
# COMPACT_ATOMS: atom_id res chain seq x y z
N MET A 1 54.02 -37.78 -19.38
CA MET A 1 55.31 -37.39 -19.92
C MET A 1 55.62 -35.99 -19.51
N LYS A 2 56.69 -35.88 -18.67
CA LYS A 2 57.58 -34.74 -18.34
C LYS A 2 56.94 -33.47 -17.84
N MET A 3 56.98 -33.15 -16.50
CA MET A 3 58.16 -32.66 -15.76
C MET A 3 58.65 -31.30 -16.32
N ILE A 4 58.79 -30.25 -15.52
CA ILE A 4 59.84 -29.87 -14.56
C ILE A 4 59.51 -28.40 -14.17
N ARG A 5 59.25 -27.99 -12.94
CA ARG A 5 60.22 -27.66 -11.84
C ARG A 5 61.01 -26.33 -12.00
N ASN A 6 60.87 -25.54 -11.04
CA ASN A 6 61.87 -24.78 -10.24
C ASN A 6 61.69 -23.25 -10.33
N ILE A 7 62.01 -22.43 -9.39
CA ILE A 7 62.60 -22.42 -8.04
C ILE A 7 62.62 -20.95 -7.62
N LEU A 8 62.33 -20.72 -6.34
CA LEU A 8 62.87 -19.70 -5.46
C LEU A 8 63.48 -18.40 -6.02
N SER A 9 63.09 -17.27 -5.48
CA SER A 9 64.06 -16.44 -4.76
C SER A 9 63.37 -15.43 -3.83
N THR A 10 63.76 -15.54 -2.58
CA THR A 10 63.59 -14.64 -1.46
C THR A 10 64.27 -13.27 -1.73
N SER A 11 63.62 -12.18 -1.34
CA SER A 11 64.34 -11.06 -0.80
C SER A 11 63.48 -10.20 0.13
N LEU A 12 63.83 -10.24 1.34
CA LEU A 12 63.50 -9.45 2.50
C LEU A 12 64.18 -8.07 2.39
N LEU A 13 63.46 -6.97 2.52
CA LEU A 13 64.04 -5.75 3.08
C LEU A 13 63.00 -4.89 3.79
N LEU A 14 63.37 -4.60 4.98
CA LEU A 14 62.76 -3.83 6.06
C LEU A 14 62.73 -2.31 5.77
N THR A 15 61.88 -1.67 6.57
CA THR A 15 61.96 -0.32 7.16
C THR A 15 61.41 0.86 6.38
N GLY A 16 60.51 1.53 7.10
CA GLY A 16 60.10 2.90 6.81
C GLY A 16 58.86 3.33 7.58
N ILE A 17 58.96 3.40 8.92
CA ILE A 17 58.00 4.11 9.75
C ILE A 17 58.19 5.60 9.49
N ALA A 18 57.19 6.24 8.96
CA ALA A 18 57.07 7.70 8.98
C ALA A 18 55.72 8.08 9.61
N LEU A 19 55.82 8.37 10.88
CA LEU A 19 54.81 9.13 11.61
C LEU A 19 54.80 10.57 11.08
N PHE A 20 53.74 10.98 10.45
CA PHE A 20 53.46 12.41 10.28
C PHE A 20 52.17 12.75 11.02
N SER A 21 52.41 13.39 12.09
CA SER A 21 51.68 14.20 12.99
C SER A 21 50.74 15.21 12.30
N CYS A 22 49.53 15.31 12.85
CA CYS A 22 48.67 16.47 13.02
C CYS A 22 48.95 17.69 12.13
N GLY A 23 48.03 17.90 11.21
CA GLY A 23 47.71 19.21 10.66
C GLY A 23 46.31 19.61 11.09
N ASN A 24 46.23 20.44 12.11
CA ASN A 24 45.03 21.12 12.53
C ASN A 24 44.61 22.09 11.42
N SER A 25 43.56 21.77 10.68
CA SER A 25 42.90 22.72 9.79
C SER A 25 41.47 22.88 10.29
N ASN A 26 41.29 23.90 11.09
CA ASN A 26 39.98 24.51 11.29
C ASN A 26 39.37 24.87 9.91
N LYS A 27 38.59 24.00 9.36
CA LYS A 27 37.54 24.38 8.42
C LYS A 27 36.25 24.46 9.21
N ASN A 28 35.89 25.68 9.53
CA ASN A 28 34.52 26.00 9.87
C ASN A 28 33.64 25.47 8.74
N ASN A 29 33.13 24.27 8.92
CA ASN A 29 31.96 23.83 8.22
C ASN A 29 30.74 24.45 8.92
N GLU A 30 30.39 25.62 8.49
CA GLU A 30 29.00 26.07 8.53
C GLU A 30 28.15 25.10 7.70
N LEU A 31 27.80 24.00 8.30
CA LEU A 31 26.75 23.10 7.82
C LEU A 31 25.95 22.73 9.03
N THR A 32 24.96 23.52 9.28
CA THR A 32 23.74 23.00 9.95
C THR A 32 22.69 24.07 9.88
N GLU A 33 22.11 24.26 8.73
CA GLU A 33 20.68 24.33 8.72
C GLU A 33 20.21 22.89 8.88
N THR A 34 20.13 22.42 10.09
CA THR A 34 19.21 21.35 10.44
C THR A 34 17.84 21.87 10.03
N GLU A 35 17.34 21.40 8.88
CA GLU A 35 15.90 21.38 8.67
C GLU A 35 15.31 20.70 9.90
N GLU A 36 14.84 21.46 10.87
CA GLU A 36 13.94 20.95 11.89
C GLU A 36 12.81 20.33 11.10
N ALA A 37 12.80 19.01 11.04
CA ALA A 37 11.71 18.27 10.42
C ALA A 37 10.43 18.78 11.08
N MET A 38 9.64 19.54 10.33
CA MET A 38 8.37 20.05 10.85
C MET A 38 7.62 18.86 11.39
N LYS A 39 7.43 18.84 12.71
CA LYS A 39 6.66 17.79 13.38
C LYS A 39 5.22 17.95 12.91
N VAL A 40 4.87 17.20 11.87
CA VAL A 40 3.50 17.15 11.38
C VAL A 40 2.68 16.38 12.43
N GLU A 41 1.77 17.05 13.08
CA GLU A 41 0.82 16.42 13.97
C GLU A 41 -0.25 15.74 13.11
N ALA A 42 -0.32 14.40 13.19
CA ALA A 42 -1.33 13.64 12.45
C ALA A 42 -2.71 13.85 13.12
N PRO A 43 -3.79 14.00 12.33
CA PRO A 43 -5.15 14.00 12.87
C PRO A 43 -5.46 12.73 13.66
N ALA A 44 -6.33 12.84 14.66
CA ALA A 44 -6.75 11.71 15.46
C ALA A 44 -7.65 10.77 14.64
N PHE A 45 -7.18 9.54 14.43
CA PHE A 45 -7.97 8.51 13.76
C PHE A 45 -9.18 8.11 14.59
N ASN A 46 -10.38 8.12 14.00
CA ASN A 46 -11.61 7.71 14.66
C ASN A 46 -11.99 6.28 14.28
N ALA A 47 -11.76 5.34 15.19
CA ALA A 47 -12.03 3.93 14.97
C ALA A 47 -13.53 3.63 14.80
N ASP A 48 -14.40 4.34 15.49
CA ASP A 48 -15.86 4.15 15.39
C ASP A 48 -16.37 4.58 13.99
N SER A 49 -15.82 5.67 13.46
CA SER A 49 -16.12 6.09 12.09
C SER A 49 -15.66 5.05 11.07
N ALA A 50 -14.44 4.53 11.23
CA ALA A 50 -13.93 3.48 10.34
C ALA A 50 -14.80 2.21 10.40
N TYR A 51 -15.22 1.81 11.61
CA TYR A 51 -16.12 0.68 11.80
C TYR A 51 -17.49 0.94 11.16
N HIS A 52 -18.05 2.12 11.32
CA HIS A 52 -19.29 2.51 10.69
C HIS A 52 -19.23 2.39 9.15
N TYR A 53 -18.12 2.76 8.51
CA TYR A 53 -17.95 2.57 7.06
C TYR A 53 -17.92 1.10 6.65
N ILE A 54 -17.47 0.19 7.53
CA ILE A 54 -17.55 -1.26 7.29
C ILE A 54 -19.01 -1.70 7.35
N GLU A 55 -19.76 -1.29 8.37
CA GLU A 55 -21.19 -1.60 8.50
C GLU A 55 -21.99 -1.15 7.27
N GLN A 56 -21.73 0.06 6.78
CA GLN A 56 -22.41 0.58 5.58
C GLN A 56 -22.08 -0.27 4.34
N GLN A 57 -20.85 -0.74 4.17
CA GLN A 57 -20.49 -1.61 3.06
C GLN A 57 -21.22 -2.97 3.17
N VAL A 58 -21.23 -3.57 4.36
CA VAL A 58 -21.91 -4.85 4.61
C VAL A 58 -23.42 -4.76 4.42
N ALA A 59 -24.01 -3.61 4.74
CA ALA A 59 -25.46 -3.37 4.57
C ALA A 59 -25.95 -3.46 3.11
N PHE A 60 -25.07 -3.33 2.12
CA PHE A 60 -25.40 -3.58 0.71
C PHE A 60 -25.52 -5.08 0.39
N GLY A 61 -25.05 -5.95 1.27
CA GLY A 61 -24.87 -7.37 1.05
C GLY A 61 -23.53 -7.72 0.42
N PRO A 62 -23.32 -9.00 0.05
CA PRO A 62 -22.09 -9.44 -0.61
C PRO A 62 -21.78 -8.66 -1.88
N ARG A 63 -20.63 -7.99 -1.90
CA ARG A 63 -20.20 -7.11 -3.00
C ARG A 63 -19.48 -7.90 -4.10
N VAL A 64 -20.10 -9.01 -4.50
CA VAL A 64 -19.55 -9.85 -5.57
C VAL A 64 -19.66 -9.09 -6.91
N PRO A 65 -18.61 -9.05 -7.73
CA PRO A 65 -18.66 -8.45 -9.06
C PRO A 65 -19.86 -8.94 -9.88
N ASN A 66 -20.43 -8.11 -10.74
CA ASN A 66 -21.64 -8.32 -11.52
C ASN A 66 -22.96 -8.28 -10.72
N THR A 67 -22.94 -8.04 -9.41
CA THR A 67 -24.18 -7.92 -8.60
C THR A 67 -24.60 -6.47 -8.40
N GLU A 68 -25.86 -6.29 -8.07
CA GLU A 68 -26.43 -4.97 -7.71
C GLU A 68 -25.80 -4.43 -6.41
N ALA A 69 -25.48 -5.31 -5.44
CA ALA A 69 -24.79 -4.94 -4.20
C ALA A 69 -23.41 -4.34 -4.50
N HIS A 70 -22.66 -4.96 -5.42
CA HIS A 70 -21.36 -4.43 -5.87
C HIS A 70 -21.53 -3.05 -6.52
N ARG A 71 -22.45 -2.89 -7.46
CA ARG A 71 -22.67 -1.61 -8.13
C ARG A 71 -23.04 -0.51 -7.14
N LYS A 72 -24.04 -0.75 -6.27
CA LYS A 72 -24.51 0.24 -5.27
C LYS A 72 -23.43 0.62 -4.25
N CYS A 73 -22.68 -0.37 -3.76
CA CYS A 73 -21.57 -0.10 -2.85
C CYS A 73 -20.50 0.75 -3.53
N GLY A 74 -20.14 0.45 -4.78
CA GLY A 74 -19.20 1.28 -5.54
C GLY A 74 -19.65 2.73 -5.70
N ASP A 75 -20.95 2.96 -5.96
CA ASP A 75 -21.51 4.31 -6.04
C ASP A 75 -21.44 5.02 -4.68
N TYR A 76 -21.72 4.31 -3.59
CA TYR A 76 -21.56 4.83 -2.22
C TYR A 76 -20.12 5.23 -1.92
N LEU A 77 -19.14 4.38 -2.24
CA LEU A 77 -17.73 4.65 -1.98
C LEU A 77 -17.24 5.88 -2.76
N ALA A 78 -17.62 6.01 -4.02
CA ALA A 78 -17.34 7.19 -4.83
C ALA A 78 -17.92 8.46 -4.19
N ALA A 79 -19.19 8.42 -3.79
CA ALA A 79 -19.87 9.55 -3.15
C ALA A 79 -19.24 9.93 -1.80
N GLN A 80 -18.73 8.96 -0.99
CA GLN A 80 -18.04 9.28 0.24
C GLN A 80 -16.71 10.01 -0.03
N LEU A 81 -15.92 9.56 -1.00
CA LEU A 81 -14.67 10.23 -1.36
C LEU A 81 -14.92 11.64 -1.88
N GLU A 82 -15.96 11.87 -2.70
CA GLU A 82 -16.36 13.20 -3.14
C GLU A 82 -16.77 14.09 -1.97
N LYS A 83 -17.57 13.56 -1.03
CA LYS A 83 -17.98 14.26 0.19
C LYS A 83 -16.79 14.70 1.03
N PHE A 84 -15.70 13.94 1.03
CA PHE A 84 -14.46 14.26 1.73
C PHE A 84 -13.52 15.15 0.92
N GLY A 85 -13.96 15.67 -0.21
CA GLY A 85 -13.22 16.65 -1.01
C GLY A 85 -12.20 16.04 -1.99
N ALA A 86 -12.24 14.73 -2.21
CA ALA A 86 -11.39 14.12 -3.22
C ALA A 86 -11.89 14.42 -4.64
N LYS A 87 -10.98 14.58 -5.58
CA LYS A 87 -11.29 14.42 -7.01
C LYS A 87 -11.41 12.94 -7.31
N VAL A 88 -12.63 12.48 -7.62
CA VAL A 88 -12.92 11.06 -7.81
C VAL A 88 -12.82 10.67 -9.28
N TYR A 89 -12.18 9.53 -9.53
CA TYR A 89 -12.12 8.88 -10.83
C TYR A 89 -12.68 7.46 -10.69
N ASN A 90 -13.66 7.13 -11.52
CA ASN A 90 -14.17 5.79 -11.67
C ASN A 90 -13.55 5.15 -12.89
N GLN A 91 -12.78 4.09 -12.70
CA GLN A 91 -12.16 3.32 -13.76
C GLN A 91 -12.90 2.00 -13.89
N GLU A 92 -13.85 1.95 -14.82
CA GLU A 92 -14.63 0.76 -15.13
C GLU A 92 -13.93 -0.07 -16.19
N MET A 93 -13.93 -1.39 -16.03
CA MET A 93 -13.31 -2.33 -16.95
C MET A 93 -13.98 -3.69 -16.92
N GLU A 94 -13.78 -4.47 -17.97
CA GLU A 94 -14.14 -5.89 -18.00
C GLU A 94 -12.87 -6.72 -17.80
N VAL A 95 -12.94 -7.69 -16.89
CA VAL A 95 -11.84 -8.60 -16.59
C VAL A 95 -12.35 -10.03 -16.73
N THR A 96 -11.64 -10.86 -17.47
CA THR A 96 -11.99 -12.28 -17.57
C THR A 96 -11.37 -13.06 -16.41
N ALA A 97 -12.21 -13.70 -15.61
CA ALA A 97 -11.79 -14.59 -14.54
C ALA A 97 -11.23 -15.90 -15.08
N TYR A 98 -10.60 -16.71 -14.21
CA TYR A 98 -9.96 -17.97 -14.57
C TYR A 98 -10.91 -19.01 -15.20
N ASP A 99 -12.19 -18.94 -14.85
CA ASP A 99 -13.26 -19.80 -15.34
C ASP A 99 -13.93 -19.27 -16.64
N GLY A 100 -13.43 -18.15 -17.16
CA GLY A 100 -13.95 -17.51 -18.37
C GLY A 100 -15.09 -16.51 -18.11
N MET A 101 -15.54 -16.34 -16.87
CA MET A 101 -16.57 -15.36 -16.54
C MET A 101 -16.02 -13.92 -16.75
N VAL A 102 -16.81 -13.09 -17.43
CA VAL A 102 -16.47 -11.66 -17.57
C VAL A 102 -17.01 -10.90 -16.36
N LEU A 103 -16.12 -10.29 -15.61
CA LEU A 103 -16.42 -9.49 -14.44
C LEU A 103 -16.40 -8.00 -14.80
N LYS A 104 -17.46 -7.29 -14.44
CA LYS A 104 -17.51 -5.81 -14.49
C LYS A 104 -16.78 -5.29 -13.26
N ALA A 105 -15.53 -4.97 -13.42
CA ALA A 105 -14.66 -4.46 -12.37
C ALA A 105 -14.64 -2.93 -12.37
N ARG A 106 -14.41 -2.32 -11.20
CA ARG A 106 -14.35 -0.88 -11.03
C ARG A 106 -13.31 -0.51 -9.99
N ASN A 107 -12.32 0.27 -10.39
CA ASN A 107 -11.45 0.97 -9.45
C ASN A 107 -12.03 2.34 -9.14
N ILE A 108 -12.07 2.70 -7.86
CA ILE A 108 -12.55 3.98 -7.37
C ILE A 108 -11.36 4.71 -6.79
N ILE A 109 -10.96 5.81 -7.38
CA ILE A 109 -9.74 6.53 -7.03
C ILE A 109 -10.12 7.92 -6.53
N GLY A 110 -9.85 8.20 -5.24
CA GLY A 110 -9.94 9.54 -4.68
C GLY A 110 -8.56 10.20 -4.67
N ALA A 111 -8.42 11.33 -5.34
CA ALA A 111 -7.16 12.06 -5.40
C ALA A 111 -7.26 13.39 -4.65
N TYR A 112 -6.37 13.58 -3.67
CA TYR A 112 -6.15 14.84 -2.96
C TYR A 112 -4.90 15.50 -3.53
N LEU A 113 -4.93 16.80 -3.72
CA LEU A 113 -3.83 17.60 -4.28
C LEU A 113 -3.22 16.93 -5.54
N PRO A 114 -4.02 16.69 -6.59
CA PRO A 114 -3.58 15.87 -7.74
C PRO A 114 -2.35 16.42 -8.45
N GLU A 115 -2.06 17.71 -8.33
CA GLU A 115 -0.89 18.38 -8.93
C GLU A 115 0.40 18.22 -8.11
N SER A 116 0.33 17.65 -6.90
CA SER A 116 1.52 17.42 -6.07
C SER A 116 2.46 16.40 -6.72
N LYS A 117 3.76 16.72 -6.73
CA LYS A 117 4.80 15.82 -7.23
C LYS A 117 5.13 14.68 -6.25
N LYS A 118 4.92 14.92 -4.96
CA LYS A 118 5.10 13.90 -3.91
C LYS A 118 3.74 13.27 -3.64
N ARG A 119 3.63 11.98 -3.90
CA ARG A 119 2.35 11.26 -3.79
C ARG A 119 2.52 9.98 -3.01
N VAL A 120 1.49 9.63 -2.26
CA VAL A 120 1.34 8.34 -1.59
C VAL A 120 0.10 7.67 -2.15
N LEU A 121 0.18 6.39 -2.47
CA LEU A 121 -0.97 5.58 -2.85
C LEU A 121 -1.33 4.64 -1.69
N LEU A 122 -2.57 4.72 -1.25
CA LEU A 122 -3.18 3.77 -0.33
C LEU A 122 -4.25 3.01 -1.10
N CYS A 123 -4.34 1.70 -0.92
CA CYS A 123 -5.31 0.89 -1.64
C CYS A 123 -5.83 -0.26 -0.79
N ALA A 124 -7.07 -0.65 -1.05
CA ALA A 124 -7.72 -1.85 -0.54
C ALA A 124 -8.72 -2.34 -1.60
N HIS A 125 -8.99 -3.65 -1.65
CA HIS A 125 -10.11 -4.13 -2.46
C HIS A 125 -11.43 -3.92 -1.71
N TRP A 126 -12.53 -3.79 -2.42
CA TRP A 126 -13.85 -3.52 -1.84
C TRP A 126 -14.90 -4.56 -2.22
N ASP A 127 -14.60 -5.41 -3.19
CA ASP A 127 -15.40 -6.56 -3.55
C ASP A 127 -15.30 -7.68 -2.50
N SER A 128 -16.25 -8.60 -2.52
CA SER A 128 -16.24 -9.79 -1.69
C SER A 128 -16.30 -11.08 -2.52
N ARG A 129 -15.92 -12.18 -1.90
CA ARG A 129 -15.84 -13.48 -2.57
C ARG A 129 -17.23 -14.03 -2.88
N PRO A 130 -17.42 -14.65 -4.07
CA PRO A 130 -18.69 -15.26 -4.45
C PRO A 130 -18.97 -16.58 -3.71
N TYR A 131 -17.97 -17.16 -3.04
CA TYR A 131 -18.05 -18.48 -2.42
C TYR A 131 -17.42 -18.50 -1.04
N ALA A 132 -18.10 -19.16 -0.08
CA ALA A 132 -17.58 -19.44 1.25
C ALA A 132 -16.83 -20.78 1.27
N ASP A 133 -15.93 -21.02 0.32
CA ASP A 133 -15.21 -22.26 0.06
C ASP A 133 -14.23 -22.66 1.16
N ASN A 134 -14.05 -21.84 2.19
CA ASN A 134 -13.32 -22.14 3.42
C ASN A 134 -14.24 -22.28 4.66
N ASP A 135 -15.56 -22.31 4.48
CA ASP A 135 -16.48 -22.54 5.58
C ASP A 135 -16.32 -23.96 6.13
N LYS A 136 -16.60 -24.14 7.42
CA LYS A 136 -16.58 -25.47 8.06
C LYS A 136 -17.70 -26.37 7.61
N ASP A 137 -18.83 -25.79 7.18
CA ASP A 137 -19.99 -26.50 6.62
C ASP A 137 -19.99 -26.37 5.08
N GLU A 138 -19.76 -27.47 4.39
CA GLU A 138 -19.72 -27.54 2.92
C GLU A 138 -21.01 -27.04 2.26
N LYS A 139 -22.16 -27.04 2.98
CA LYS A 139 -23.41 -26.49 2.49
C LYS A 139 -23.31 -25.00 2.14
N ASN A 140 -22.37 -24.29 2.78
CA ASN A 140 -22.14 -22.86 2.57
C ASN A 140 -21.20 -22.56 1.40
N TYR A 141 -20.52 -23.55 0.83
CA TYR A 141 -19.46 -23.34 -0.18
C TYR A 141 -19.90 -22.52 -1.39
N HIS A 142 -21.18 -22.59 -1.75
CA HIS A 142 -21.73 -21.82 -2.87
C HIS A 142 -22.48 -20.54 -2.43
N THR A 143 -22.29 -20.13 -1.18
CA THR A 143 -22.88 -18.93 -0.62
C THR A 143 -21.86 -17.79 -0.67
N PRO A 144 -22.22 -16.59 -1.18
CA PRO A 144 -21.32 -15.45 -1.14
C PRO A 144 -21.09 -14.97 0.29
N ILE A 145 -19.89 -14.42 0.55
CA ILE A 145 -19.53 -13.90 1.87
C ILE A 145 -19.73 -12.38 1.96
N ASP A 146 -20.07 -11.90 3.17
CA ASP A 146 -20.25 -10.46 3.41
C ASP A 146 -18.96 -9.67 3.33
N GLY A 147 -17.80 -10.29 3.55
CA GLY A 147 -16.50 -9.66 3.39
C GLY A 147 -16.29 -8.43 4.27
N ALA A 148 -16.76 -8.46 5.54
CA ALA A 148 -16.59 -7.34 6.46
C ALA A 148 -15.11 -7.06 6.75
N ASN A 149 -14.34 -8.12 7.02
CA ASN A 149 -12.89 -8.01 7.20
C ASN A 149 -12.17 -8.11 5.86
N ASP A 150 -12.55 -9.06 5.02
CA ASP A 150 -11.97 -9.30 3.71
C ASP A 150 -12.52 -8.31 2.67
N GLY A 151 -11.77 -7.26 2.46
CA GLY A 151 -12.01 -6.05 1.69
C GLY A 151 -12.62 -4.91 2.50
N GLY A 152 -13.73 -5.13 3.20
CA GLY A 152 -14.48 -4.08 3.89
C GLY A 152 -13.69 -3.31 4.94
N SER A 153 -12.86 -3.99 5.74
CA SER A 153 -12.08 -3.36 6.81
C SER A 153 -11.03 -2.39 6.26
N GLY A 154 -10.30 -2.81 5.23
CA GLY A 154 -9.30 -1.94 4.57
C GLY A 154 -9.94 -0.67 4.01
N VAL A 155 -11.08 -0.80 3.35
CA VAL A 155 -11.84 0.34 2.82
C VAL A 155 -12.36 1.25 3.93
N GLY A 156 -12.85 0.70 5.05
CA GLY A 156 -13.29 1.47 6.21
C GLY A 156 -12.17 2.36 6.77
N VAL A 157 -10.97 1.81 6.88
CA VAL A 157 -9.76 2.56 7.27
C VAL A 157 -9.43 3.66 6.25
N LEU A 158 -9.46 3.35 4.95
CA LEU A 158 -9.17 4.34 3.90
C LEU A 158 -10.17 5.48 3.87
N LEU A 159 -11.46 5.21 4.08
CA LEU A 159 -12.48 6.26 4.16
C LEU A 159 -12.28 7.17 5.38
N GLU A 160 -11.87 6.60 6.53
CA GLU A 160 -11.56 7.42 7.69
C GLU A 160 -10.31 8.30 7.46
N ILE A 161 -9.27 7.76 6.83
CA ILE A 161 -8.11 8.56 6.44
C ILE A 161 -8.51 9.67 5.46
N ALA A 162 -9.39 9.37 4.51
CA ALA A 162 -9.88 10.34 3.54
C ALA A 162 -10.72 11.45 4.20
N ARG A 163 -11.43 11.13 5.28
CA ARG A 163 -12.24 12.08 6.04
C ARG A 163 -11.40 13.08 6.84
N GLN A 164 -10.19 12.67 7.32
CA GLN A 164 -9.26 13.52 8.08
C GLN A 164 -8.58 14.57 7.20
#